data_02a547660045481eef5bade5d4e740b7
#
_entry.id   02a547660045481eef5bade5d4e740b7
#
_cell.length_a   1.000
_cell.length_b   1.000
_cell.length_c   1.000
_cell.angle_alpha   90.00
_cell.angle_beta   90.00
_cell.angle_gamma   90.00
#
_symmetry.space_group_name_H-M   'P 1'
#
loop_
_entity.id
_entity.type
_entity.pdbx_description
1 polymer ?
#
loop_
_entity_poly.entity_id
_entity_poly.type
_entity_poly.pdbx_seq_one_letter_code
_entity_poly.pdbx_strand_id
1 'polypeptide(L)'
;MQRAKIDIQKVLPNEGQIEGLPRNPRLIKDEKFRKLCRSIQSLPEMTEARDILVYPYQDNYVVIGGNMRLQAYKHLNWREVPCCILPENIPVEKLRQMLIQDNNPLGEIDWDALANEWDSIELDEWGFDVWQEPKEEKAKAKSPKETSDEKQEQPDFFAAMLDDRIYHSNNE
;
A
#
# COMPACT_ATOMS: atom_id res chain seq x y z
N MET A 1 21.30 -8.22 -2.50
CA MET A 1 20.66 -6.89 -2.52
C MET A 1 21.73 -5.86 -2.17
N GLN A 2 21.80 -4.79 -2.93
CA GLN A 2 22.76 -3.71 -2.75
C GLN A 2 22.01 -2.43 -2.41
N ARG A 3 22.49 -1.63 -1.44
CA ARG A 3 21.93 -0.32 -1.13
C ARG A 3 22.74 0.77 -1.83
N ALA A 4 22.05 1.73 -2.46
CA ALA A 4 22.66 2.88 -3.11
C ALA A 4 21.70 4.05 -3.14
N LYS A 5 22.24 5.29 -3.20
CA LYS A 5 21.46 6.47 -3.59
C LYS A 5 21.48 6.54 -5.12
N ILE A 6 20.31 6.62 -5.72
CA ILE A 6 20.12 6.61 -7.17
C ILE A 6 19.48 7.92 -7.59
N ASP A 7 19.95 8.48 -8.71
CA ASP A 7 19.33 9.65 -9.35
C ASP A 7 17.83 9.36 -9.58
N ILE A 8 16.97 10.23 -9.07
CA ILE A 8 15.52 10.05 -9.13
C ILE A 8 14.98 9.95 -10.56
N GLN A 9 15.70 10.51 -11.54
CA GLN A 9 15.33 10.42 -12.96
C GLN A 9 15.50 9.00 -13.51
N LYS A 10 16.38 8.21 -12.91
CA LYS A 10 16.58 6.79 -13.27
C LYS A 10 15.64 5.84 -12.56
N VAL A 11 14.83 6.33 -11.60
CA VAL A 11 13.88 5.51 -10.86
C VAL A 11 12.47 5.71 -11.41
N LEU A 12 11.95 4.65 -12.03
CA LEU A 12 10.66 4.65 -12.73
C LEU A 12 9.58 4.00 -11.83
N PRO A 13 8.36 4.55 -11.79
CA PRO A 13 7.24 3.85 -11.15
C PRO A 13 6.94 2.54 -11.89
N ASN A 14 6.38 1.57 -11.18
CA ASN A 14 5.91 0.34 -11.82
C ASN A 14 4.55 0.58 -12.49
N GLU A 15 4.57 0.70 -13.81
CA GLU A 15 3.41 0.85 -14.69
C GLU A 15 3.11 -0.42 -15.51
N GLY A 16 3.80 -1.54 -15.20
CA GLY A 16 3.66 -2.82 -15.90
C GLY A 16 4.64 -2.99 -17.05
N GLN A 17 5.73 -2.22 -17.11
CA GLN A 17 6.73 -2.25 -18.19
C GLN A 17 7.63 -3.50 -18.17
N ILE A 18 7.68 -4.23 -17.05
CA ILE A 18 8.39 -5.52 -16.95
C ILE A 18 7.42 -6.62 -17.39
N GLU A 19 7.80 -7.42 -18.37
CA GLU A 19 6.98 -8.52 -18.87
C GLU A 19 6.60 -9.49 -17.74
N GLY A 20 5.29 -9.79 -17.62
CA GLY A 20 4.73 -10.66 -16.58
C GLY A 20 4.59 -10.01 -15.19
N LEU A 21 5.06 -8.78 -14.98
CA LEU A 21 4.86 -8.04 -13.73
C LEU A 21 3.72 -7.02 -13.90
N PRO A 22 2.58 -7.18 -13.18
CA PRO A 22 1.51 -6.19 -13.23
C PRO A 22 1.96 -4.82 -12.66
N ARG A 23 1.26 -3.76 -13.06
CA ARG A 23 1.43 -2.45 -12.44
C ARG A 23 1.14 -2.49 -10.94
N ASN A 24 1.71 -1.56 -10.18
CA ASN A 24 1.41 -1.44 -8.75
C ASN A 24 -0.08 -1.13 -8.54
N PRO A 25 -0.83 -1.98 -7.79
CA PRO A 25 -2.25 -1.78 -7.56
C PRO A 25 -2.57 -0.66 -6.55
N ARG A 26 -1.57 -0.22 -5.76
CA ARG A 26 -1.80 0.74 -4.68
C ARG A 26 -1.91 2.16 -5.21
N LEU A 27 -2.98 2.84 -4.80
CA LEU A 27 -3.22 4.26 -5.06
C LEU A 27 -3.18 5.05 -3.75
N ILE A 28 -2.82 6.31 -3.83
CA ILE A 28 -2.85 7.24 -2.71
C ILE A 28 -3.76 8.42 -3.05
N LYS A 29 -4.64 8.81 -2.14
CA LYS A 29 -5.50 9.99 -2.29
C LYS A 29 -4.74 11.25 -1.87
N ASP A 30 -5.15 12.40 -2.37
CA ASP A 30 -4.46 13.69 -2.21
C ASP A 30 -4.16 14.06 -0.76
N GLU A 31 -5.09 13.81 0.16
CA GLU A 31 -4.90 14.09 1.58
C GLU A 31 -3.79 13.20 2.19
N LYS A 32 -3.87 11.87 1.96
CA LYS A 32 -2.84 10.94 2.42
C LYS A 32 -1.49 11.18 1.76
N PHE A 33 -1.50 11.65 0.51
CA PHE A 33 -0.27 12.04 -0.18
C PHE A 33 0.38 13.26 0.48
N ARG A 34 -0.40 14.29 0.84
CA ARG A 34 0.11 15.46 1.56
C ARG A 34 0.67 15.09 2.93
N LYS A 35 0.00 14.18 3.68
CA LYS A 35 0.50 13.63 4.94
C LYS A 35 1.83 12.91 4.75
N LEU A 36 1.95 12.07 3.71
CA LEU A 36 3.21 11.39 3.38
C LEU A 36 4.34 12.38 3.07
N CYS A 37 4.07 13.42 2.29
CA CYS A 37 5.07 14.46 2.00
C CYS A 37 5.52 15.19 3.26
N ARG A 38 4.59 15.58 4.15
CA ARG A 38 4.92 16.21 5.44
C ARG A 38 5.76 15.28 6.32
N SER A 39 5.39 14.01 6.43
CA SER A 39 6.14 13.01 7.20
C SER A 39 7.58 12.85 6.70
N ILE A 40 7.80 12.85 5.39
CA ILE A 40 9.14 12.79 4.80
C ILE A 40 9.95 14.06 5.10
N GLN A 41 9.31 15.23 5.11
CA GLN A 41 9.98 16.51 5.41
C GLN A 41 10.30 16.67 6.89
N SER A 42 9.41 16.19 7.77
CA SER A 42 9.60 16.31 9.23
C SER A 42 10.65 15.36 9.78
N LEU A 43 10.84 14.19 9.16
CA LEU A 43 11.81 13.18 9.61
C LEU A 43 12.52 12.51 8.40
N PRO A 44 13.40 13.26 7.72
CA PRO A 44 14.11 12.76 6.53
C PRO A 44 14.99 11.55 6.81
N GLU A 45 15.45 11.34 8.04
CA GLU A 45 16.26 10.19 8.45
C GLU A 45 15.52 8.86 8.28
N MET A 46 14.18 8.86 8.42
CA MET A 46 13.36 7.68 8.18
C MET A 46 13.38 7.22 6.72
N THR A 47 13.73 8.09 5.80
CA THR A 47 13.85 7.72 4.38
C THR A 47 15.03 6.77 4.14
N GLU A 48 16.14 6.95 4.90
CA GLU A 48 17.31 6.08 4.84
C GLU A 48 17.07 4.71 5.52
N ALA A 49 16.14 4.67 6.48
CA ALA A 49 15.73 3.41 7.11
C ALA A 49 14.74 2.60 6.25
N ARG A 50 14.07 3.25 5.30
CA ARG A 50 13.01 2.67 4.47
C ARG A 50 13.28 2.87 2.98
N ASP A 51 14.36 2.25 2.48
CA ASP A 51 14.75 2.29 1.08
C ASP A 51 13.59 1.96 0.12
N ILE A 52 13.60 2.53 -1.08
CA ILE A 52 12.74 2.09 -2.18
C ILE A 52 13.30 0.78 -2.74
N LEU A 53 12.49 -0.25 -2.84
CA LEU A 53 12.88 -1.52 -3.45
C LEU A 53 12.77 -1.41 -4.96
N VAL A 54 13.89 -1.59 -5.67
CA VAL A 54 13.96 -1.40 -7.12
C VAL A 54 14.57 -2.61 -7.83
N TYR A 55 14.11 -2.84 -9.05
CA TYR A 55 14.63 -3.87 -9.95
C TYR A 55 15.30 -3.22 -11.17
N PRO A 56 16.51 -3.65 -11.56
CA PRO A 56 17.18 -3.14 -12.77
C PRO A 56 16.34 -3.40 -14.01
N TYR A 57 16.20 -2.38 -14.86
CA TYR A 57 15.43 -2.45 -16.08
C TYR A 57 16.06 -1.53 -17.14
N GLN A 58 16.71 -2.11 -18.12
CA GLN A 58 17.50 -1.37 -19.09
C GLN A 58 18.53 -0.46 -18.38
N ASP A 59 18.63 0.83 -18.76
CA ASP A 59 19.51 1.80 -18.10
C ASP A 59 18.88 2.46 -16.84
N ASN A 60 17.75 1.95 -16.38
CA ASN A 60 16.94 2.50 -15.28
C ASN A 60 16.61 1.44 -14.22
N TYR A 61 15.80 1.83 -13.25
CA TYR A 61 15.31 0.99 -12.18
C TYR A 61 13.80 1.12 -12.06
N VAL A 62 13.07 0.01 -11.99
CA VAL A 62 11.62 -0.02 -11.77
C VAL A 62 11.32 -0.31 -10.32
N VAL A 63 10.44 0.47 -9.71
CA VAL A 63 10.05 0.30 -8.31
C VAL A 63 9.16 -0.93 -8.12
N ILE A 64 9.60 -1.84 -7.26
CA ILE A 64 8.82 -3.00 -6.80
C ILE A 64 8.08 -2.65 -5.51
N GLY A 65 8.72 -1.96 -4.56
CA GLY A 65 8.14 -1.48 -3.32
C GLY A 65 8.46 -0.02 -3.06
N GLY A 66 7.46 0.76 -2.58
CA GLY A 66 7.65 2.18 -2.27
C GLY A 66 7.25 3.16 -3.37
N ASN A 67 6.37 2.82 -4.31
CA ASN A 67 5.90 3.72 -5.37
C ASN A 67 5.34 5.05 -4.85
N MET A 68 4.61 5.04 -3.73
CA MET A 68 4.07 6.28 -3.13
C MET A 68 5.18 7.19 -2.61
N ARG A 69 6.23 6.60 -2.01
CA ARG A 69 7.42 7.34 -1.56
C ARG A 69 8.18 7.94 -2.74
N LEU A 70 8.34 7.19 -3.85
CA LEU A 70 8.93 7.75 -5.06
C LEU A 70 8.17 8.98 -5.57
N GLN A 71 6.83 8.92 -5.61
CA GLN A 71 6.00 10.06 -6.00
C GLN A 71 6.20 11.26 -5.06
N ALA A 72 6.25 11.01 -3.75
CA ALA A 72 6.51 12.07 -2.77
C ALA A 72 7.91 12.69 -2.93
N TYR A 73 8.94 11.89 -3.13
CA TYR A 73 10.30 12.41 -3.39
C TYR A 73 10.37 13.24 -4.67
N LYS A 74 9.69 12.83 -5.75
CA LYS A 74 9.57 13.62 -6.99
C LYS A 74 8.85 14.95 -6.74
N HIS A 75 7.75 14.93 -5.98
CA HIS A 75 7.01 16.14 -5.61
C HIS A 75 7.84 17.10 -4.76
N LEU A 76 8.67 16.56 -3.88
CA LEU A 76 9.58 17.32 -3.01
C LEU A 76 10.90 17.74 -3.70
N ASN A 77 11.05 17.47 -5.00
CA ASN A 77 12.22 17.79 -5.82
C ASN A 77 13.53 17.20 -5.29
N TRP A 78 13.49 15.98 -4.77
CA TRP A 78 14.71 15.27 -4.39
C TRP A 78 15.51 14.91 -5.65
N ARG A 79 16.83 14.96 -5.54
CA ARG A 79 17.73 14.61 -6.65
C ARG A 79 18.09 13.13 -6.67
N GLU A 80 18.29 12.57 -5.49
CA GLU A 80 18.65 11.16 -5.29
C GLU A 80 17.73 10.54 -4.25
N VAL A 81 17.47 9.25 -4.40
CA VAL A 81 16.62 8.49 -3.47
C VAL A 81 17.34 7.24 -2.98
N PRO A 82 17.19 6.88 -1.69
CA PRO A 82 17.77 5.65 -1.16
C PRO A 82 17.03 4.45 -1.72
N CYS A 83 17.77 3.53 -2.31
CA CYS A 83 17.23 2.36 -2.98
C CYS A 83 17.93 1.09 -2.51
N CYS A 84 17.13 0.03 -2.36
CA CYS A 84 17.60 -1.34 -2.26
C CYS A 84 17.45 -2.00 -3.63
N ILE A 85 18.58 -2.30 -4.29
CA ILE A 85 18.63 -2.85 -5.65
C ILE A 85 18.51 -4.36 -5.57
N LEU A 86 17.52 -4.91 -6.27
CA LEU A 86 17.34 -6.34 -6.43
C LEU A 86 18.32 -6.90 -7.48
N PRO A 87 18.74 -8.17 -7.36
CA PRO A 87 19.53 -8.85 -8.39
C PRO A 87 18.76 -8.97 -9.72
N GLU A 88 19.46 -8.88 -10.84
CA GLU A 88 18.87 -8.95 -12.19
C GLU A 88 18.25 -10.31 -12.54
N ASN A 89 18.62 -11.37 -11.84
CA ASN A 89 18.20 -12.74 -12.12
C ASN A 89 17.03 -13.22 -11.27
N ILE A 90 16.28 -12.31 -10.63
CA ILE A 90 15.09 -12.69 -9.86
C ILE A 90 13.95 -13.08 -10.82
N PRO A 91 13.34 -14.29 -10.65
CA PRO A 91 12.17 -14.67 -11.42
C PRO A 91 11.00 -13.68 -11.24
N VAL A 92 10.24 -13.44 -12.31
CA VAL A 92 9.13 -12.49 -12.29
C VAL A 92 8.06 -12.83 -11.27
N GLU A 93 7.85 -14.13 -11.00
CA GLU A 93 6.92 -14.62 -9.96
C GLU A 93 7.32 -14.12 -8.59
N LYS A 94 8.62 -14.07 -8.27
CA LYS A 94 9.12 -13.51 -7.02
C LYS A 94 8.95 -11.99 -6.96
N LEU A 95 9.14 -11.29 -8.07
CA LEU A 95 8.87 -9.85 -8.14
C LEU A 95 7.39 -9.55 -7.88
N ARG A 96 6.48 -10.35 -8.47
CA ARG A 96 5.04 -10.27 -8.20
C ARG A 96 4.72 -10.49 -6.72
N GLN A 97 5.32 -11.52 -6.11
CA GLN A 97 5.13 -11.80 -4.69
C GLN A 97 5.63 -10.64 -3.81
N MET A 98 6.83 -10.10 -4.09
CA MET A 98 7.40 -8.95 -3.35
C MET A 98 6.49 -7.72 -3.48
N LEU A 99 5.99 -7.43 -4.67
CA LEU A 99 5.08 -6.31 -4.94
C LEU A 99 3.81 -6.40 -4.09
N ILE A 100 3.21 -7.58 -3.97
CA ILE A 100 2.00 -7.78 -3.16
C ILE A 100 2.32 -7.75 -1.66
N GLN A 101 3.42 -8.37 -1.24
CA GLN A 101 3.82 -8.36 0.18
C GLN A 101 4.16 -6.95 0.69
N ASP A 102 4.82 -6.11 -0.11
CA ASP A 102 5.08 -4.70 0.24
C ASP A 102 3.78 -3.87 0.37
N ASN A 103 2.73 -4.28 -0.33
CA ASN A 103 1.44 -3.61 -0.29
C ASN A 103 0.47 -4.15 0.78
N ASN A 104 0.80 -5.25 1.43
CA ASN A 104 -0.05 -5.89 2.43
C ASN A 104 0.32 -5.44 3.85
N PRO A 105 -0.51 -4.64 4.53
CA PRO A 105 -0.30 -4.27 5.92
C PRO A 105 -0.61 -5.48 6.81
N LEU A 106 0.44 -6.15 7.28
CA LEU A 106 0.34 -7.26 8.22
C LEU A 106 0.46 -6.73 9.65
N GLY A 107 -0.62 -6.36 10.25
CA GLY A 107 -0.65 -5.89 11.62
C GLY A 107 -1.88 -5.04 11.87
N GLU A 108 -2.35 -5.09 13.09
CA GLU A 108 -3.44 -4.24 13.58
C GLU A 108 -2.86 -3.20 14.53
N ILE A 109 -3.54 -2.08 14.63
CA ILE A 109 -3.17 -1.01 15.55
C ILE A 109 -4.03 -1.19 16.79
N ASP A 110 -3.38 -1.22 17.96
CA ASP A 110 -4.05 -1.09 19.24
C ASP A 110 -4.49 0.36 19.40
N TRP A 111 -5.75 0.62 19.05
CA TRP A 111 -6.33 1.95 19.10
C TRP A 111 -6.47 2.49 20.52
N ASP A 112 -6.66 1.61 21.51
CA ASP A 112 -6.77 2.01 22.91
C ASP A 112 -5.42 2.45 23.46
N ALA A 113 -4.35 1.71 23.16
CA ALA A 113 -2.99 2.10 23.49
C ALA A 113 -2.61 3.43 22.79
N LEU A 114 -2.94 3.56 21.50
CA LEU A 114 -2.65 4.78 20.75
C LEU A 114 -3.37 6.00 21.33
N ALA A 115 -4.66 5.86 21.69
CA ALA A 115 -5.45 6.96 22.23
C ALA A 115 -5.03 7.37 23.65
N ASN A 116 -4.49 6.44 24.45
CA ASN A 116 -4.14 6.70 25.85
C ASN A 116 -2.67 7.14 26.02
N GLU A 117 -1.78 6.77 25.13
CA GLU A 117 -0.33 6.95 25.29
C GLU A 117 0.28 7.99 24.33
N TRP A 118 -0.46 8.40 23.29
CA TRP A 118 0.04 9.28 22.23
C TRP A 118 -0.83 10.53 22.07
N ASP A 119 -0.20 11.67 21.78
CA ASP A 119 -0.91 12.91 21.47
C ASP A 119 -1.49 12.88 20.06
N SER A 120 -2.80 13.13 19.92
CA SER A 120 -3.50 13.06 18.65
C SER A 120 -3.06 14.15 17.66
N ILE A 121 -2.58 15.31 18.15
CA ILE A 121 -2.10 16.42 17.32
C ILE A 121 -0.74 16.02 16.73
N GLU A 122 0.16 15.48 17.56
CA GLU A 122 1.47 14.99 17.10
C GLU A 122 1.30 13.86 16.07
N LEU A 123 0.38 12.92 16.30
CA LEU A 123 0.09 11.83 15.35
C LEU A 123 -0.37 12.37 13.98
N ASP A 124 -1.25 13.38 13.95
CA ASP A 124 -1.71 13.98 12.69
C ASP A 124 -0.58 14.76 12.00
N GLU A 125 0.24 15.49 12.76
CA GLU A 125 1.42 16.21 12.23
C GLU A 125 2.44 15.25 11.61
N TRP A 126 2.64 14.07 12.21
CA TRP A 126 3.52 13.02 11.68
C TRP A 126 2.92 12.22 10.53
N GLY A 127 1.67 12.52 10.16
CA GLY A 127 0.99 11.92 9.02
C GLY A 127 0.25 10.62 9.32
N PHE A 128 0.04 10.32 10.61
CA PHE A 128 -0.76 9.19 11.02
C PHE A 128 -2.26 9.51 10.90
N ASP A 129 -3.06 8.57 10.40
CA ASP A 129 -4.52 8.74 10.34
C ASP A 129 -5.09 8.40 11.73
N VAL A 130 -5.27 9.40 12.60
CA VAL A 130 -6.02 9.25 13.85
C VAL A 130 -7.50 9.05 13.55
N TRP A 131 -8.15 8.18 14.30
CA TRP A 131 -9.59 8.00 14.20
C TRP A 131 -10.28 9.31 14.55
N GLN A 132 -10.95 9.91 13.58
CA GLN A 132 -11.85 11.04 13.83
C GLN A 132 -13.24 10.45 14.01
N GLU A 133 -13.88 10.74 15.15
CA GLU A 133 -15.31 10.43 15.30
C GLU A 133 -16.07 10.96 14.07
N PRO A 134 -16.98 10.16 13.49
CA PRO A 134 -17.81 10.66 12.41
C PRO A 134 -18.48 11.94 12.89
N LYS A 135 -18.22 13.08 12.27
CA LYS A 135 -18.98 14.30 12.54
C LYS A 135 -20.42 13.93 12.32
N GLU A 136 -21.23 13.94 13.39
CA GLU A 136 -22.67 13.73 13.30
C GLU A 136 -23.22 14.72 12.26
N GLU A 137 -23.46 14.23 11.06
CA GLU A 137 -24.37 14.94 10.15
C GLU A 137 -25.71 14.97 10.84
N LYS A 138 -26.12 16.15 11.29
CA LYS A 138 -27.45 16.39 11.82
C LYS A 138 -28.47 15.91 10.78
N ALA A 139 -28.87 14.66 10.89
CA ALA A 139 -29.92 14.06 10.10
C ALA A 139 -31.22 14.78 10.45
N LYS A 140 -31.73 15.55 9.51
CA LYS A 140 -33.12 16.04 9.53
C LYS A 140 -34.03 14.82 9.63
N ALA A 141 -34.73 14.77 10.75
CA ALA A 141 -35.76 13.79 11.02
C ALA A 141 -36.74 13.67 9.85
N LYS A 142 -36.89 12.46 9.33
CA LYS A 142 -38.10 12.00 8.64
C LYS A 142 -38.51 10.68 9.30
N SER A 143 -39.72 10.71 9.85
CA SER A 143 -40.44 9.66 10.55
C SER A 143 -40.61 8.36 9.76
N PRO A 144 -40.87 7.22 10.43
CA PRO A 144 -40.80 5.89 9.88
C PRO A 144 -42.05 5.52 9.07
N LYS A 145 -41.83 4.76 8.00
CA LYS A 145 -42.87 3.86 7.46
C LYS A 145 -42.30 2.46 7.45
N GLU A 146 -42.97 1.63 8.24
CA GLU A 146 -42.86 0.18 8.22
C GLU A 146 -43.19 -0.38 6.84
N THR A 147 -42.40 -1.34 6.35
CA THR A 147 -42.93 -2.55 5.70
C THR A 147 -41.79 -3.56 5.45
N SER A 148 -41.97 -4.72 6.08
CA SER A 148 -41.73 -6.12 5.66
C SER A 148 -40.45 -6.52 4.92
N ASP A 149 -39.71 -7.39 5.60
CA ASP A 149 -39.05 -8.65 5.21
C ASP A 149 -38.71 -8.87 3.73
N GLU A 150 -37.42 -8.90 3.45
CA GLU A 150 -36.82 -9.89 2.55
C GLU A 150 -35.34 -10.09 2.92
N LYS A 151 -35.06 -11.27 3.48
CA LYS A 151 -33.70 -11.80 3.64
C LYS A 151 -33.12 -12.09 2.27
N GLN A 152 -32.11 -11.35 1.85
CA GLN A 152 -31.21 -11.77 0.78
C GLN A 152 -29.95 -12.36 1.43
N GLU A 153 -29.84 -13.69 1.33
CA GLU A 153 -28.61 -14.43 1.61
C GLU A 153 -27.55 -14.03 0.58
N GLN A 154 -26.43 -13.54 1.05
CA GLN A 154 -25.24 -13.38 0.22
C GLN A 154 -24.60 -14.76 0.03
N PRO A 155 -24.24 -15.16 -1.20
CA PRO A 155 -23.56 -16.41 -1.42
C PRO A 155 -22.13 -16.37 -0.85
N ASP A 156 -21.82 -17.37 -0.04
CA ASP A 156 -20.51 -17.55 0.57
C ASP A 156 -19.46 -17.87 -0.50
N PHE A 157 -18.63 -16.88 -0.82
CA PHE A 157 -17.58 -16.95 -1.84
C PHE A 157 -16.52 -18.02 -1.52
N PHE A 158 -16.39 -18.42 -0.25
CA PHE A 158 -15.43 -19.42 0.19
C PHE A 158 -15.90 -20.88 -0.05
N ALA A 159 -17.19 -21.12 -0.14
CA ALA A 159 -17.71 -22.47 -0.39
C ALA A 159 -17.43 -22.95 -1.82
N ALA A 160 -17.37 -22.03 -2.80
CA ALA A 160 -17.09 -22.39 -4.20
C ALA A 160 -15.62 -22.74 -4.46
N MET A 161 -14.69 -22.42 -3.56
CA MET A 161 -13.25 -22.68 -3.74
C MET A 161 -12.81 -24.07 -3.25
N LEU A 162 -13.65 -24.76 -2.51
CA LEU A 162 -13.32 -26.07 -1.93
C LEU A 162 -13.79 -27.27 -2.76
N ASP A 163 -14.68 -27.06 -3.72
CA ASP A 163 -15.25 -28.14 -4.52
C ASP A 163 -14.41 -28.57 -5.74
N ASP A 164 -13.44 -27.76 -6.16
CA ASP A 164 -12.57 -28.07 -7.31
C ASP A 164 -11.38 -29.00 -7.00
N ARG A 165 -11.24 -29.49 -5.76
CA ARG A 165 -10.11 -30.36 -5.37
C ARG A 165 -10.45 -31.85 -5.23
N ILE A 166 -11.68 -32.29 -5.52
CA ILE A 166 -12.12 -33.68 -5.28
C ILE A 166 -12.36 -34.46 -6.57
N TYR A 167 -12.08 -33.94 -7.75
CA TYR A 167 -12.29 -34.70 -9.00
C TYR A 167 -10.99 -34.90 -9.81
N HIS A 168 -9.98 -35.54 -9.26
CA HIS A 168 -8.98 -36.28 -10.05
C HIS A 168 -8.22 -37.24 -9.15
N SER A 169 -8.91 -38.29 -8.70
CA SER A 169 -8.28 -39.54 -8.25
C SER A 169 -9.33 -40.64 -8.30
N ASN A 170 -9.52 -41.19 -9.50
CA ASN A 170 -9.92 -42.55 -9.77
C ASN A 170 -10.18 -42.72 -11.28
N ASN A 171 -9.19 -43.20 -11.99
CA ASN A 171 -9.32 -44.27 -12.97
C ASN A 171 -7.96 -44.57 -13.60
N GLU A 172 -7.53 -45.81 -13.32
CA GLU A 172 -6.54 -46.67 -13.99
C GLU A 172 -5.07 -46.22 -13.96
#